data_b622e4f912f81e151e604e1cd6d8fe4c
#
_entry.id   b622e4f912f81e151e604e1cd6d8fe4c
#
_cell.length_a   1.000
_cell.length_b   1.000
_cell.length_c   1.000
_cell.angle_alpha   90.00
_cell.angle_beta   90.00
_cell.angle_gamma   90.00
#
_symmetry.space_group_name_H-M   'P 1'
#
loop_
_entity.id
_entity.type
_entity.pdbx_description
1 polymer ?
#
loop_
_entity_poly.entity_id
_entity_poly.type
_entity_poly.pdbx_seq_one_letter_code
_entity_poly.pdbx_strand_id
1 'polypeptide(L)'
;RILITGGGTGLGKEMANHFAEHGAELYICGRRDNVLQETADEIIDKYKSKVHTQVLDIRASKDVDDYVQSIFDDKPLDGLVNNAAGNFISPTKDLSHKGFDAIANIVFHGTFYMTHSVGKRWIEANHKGSIVNILTTWIWTGSPYVVPSAMSKSGIHAMTQSLAAEWGKYGIKINGIAPGPFPTKGAWDRLNPDSKNESDGMMSTVPLGRVGDMIELQNLATFLMADGCDYLTGQTIGLDGAQYLTGGGTFSQLDKLSEEDWNNMRELIRGANNKDKADRG
;
A
#
# COMPACT_ATOMS: atom_id res chain seq x y z
N ARG A 1 20.40 2.28 -0.52
CA ARG A 1 20.01 2.17 -1.94
C ARG A 1 18.62 1.55 -2.02
N ILE A 2 17.63 2.29 -2.53
CA ILE A 2 16.23 1.85 -2.51
C ILE A 2 15.67 1.83 -3.93
N LEU A 3 15.09 0.70 -4.34
CA LEU A 3 14.36 0.54 -5.60
C LEU A 3 12.86 0.71 -5.37
N ILE A 4 12.21 1.56 -6.19
CA ILE A 4 10.78 1.87 -6.08
C ILE A 4 10.10 1.60 -7.42
N THR A 5 9.20 0.63 -7.47
CA THR A 5 8.39 0.40 -8.65
C THR A 5 7.25 1.42 -8.74
N GLY A 6 7.03 1.98 -9.93
CA GLY A 6 6.07 3.08 -10.11
C GLY A 6 6.49 4.36 -9.39
N GLY A 7 7.80 4.60 -9.25
CA GLY A 7 8.37 5.73 -8.50
C GLY A 7 8.20 7.10 -9.14
N GLY A 8 7.71 7.18 -10.39
CA GLY A 8 7.57 8.45 -11.10
C GLY A 8 6.28 9.24 -10.81
N THR A 9 5.30 8.69 -10.08
CA THR A 9 4.05 9.40 -9.78
C THR A 9 3.41 8.90 -8.49
N GLY A 10 2.44 9.66 -7.98
CA GLY A 10 1.57 9.27 -6.86
C GLY A 10 2.36 8.86 -5.62
N LEU A 11 1.89 7.83 -4.92
CA LEU A 11 2.49 7.37 -3.67
C LEU A 11 3.97 6.99 -3.82
N GLY A 12 4.34 6.41 -4.98
CA GLY A 12 5.74 6.05 -5.26
C GLY A 12 6.66 7.26 -5.35
N LYS A 13 6.24 8.34 -6.02
CA LYS A 13 6.98 9.61 -6.08
C LYS A 13 7.10 10.26 -4.71
N GLU A 14 6.02 10.23 -3.92
CA GLU A 14 6.02 10.80 -2.57
C GLU A 14 7.01 10.06 -1.65
N MET A 15 6.99 8.73 -1.66
CA MET A 15 7.97 7.94 -0.91
C MET A 15 9.40 8.18 -1.41
N ALA A 16 9.61 8.27 -2.73
CA ALA A 16 10.94 8.57 -3.31
C ALA A 16 11.48 9.92 -2.82
N ASN A 17 10.64 10.97 -2.80
CA ASN A 17 11.02 12.28 -2.26
C ASN A 17 11.49 12.18 -0.82
N HIS A 18 10.74 11.49 0.03
CA HIS A 18 11.05 11.40 1.45
C HIS A 18 12.30 10.56 1.74
N PHE A 19 12.49 9.46 1.03
CA PHE A 19 13.73 8.68 1.13
C PHE A 19 14.96 9.51 0.68
N ALA A 20 14.82 10.30 -0.40
CA ALA A 20 15.89 11.19 -0.86
C ALA A 20 16.23 12.27 0.18
N GLU A 21 15.23 12.85 0.84
CA GLU A 21 15.40 13.80 1.95
C GLU A 21 16.23 13.21 3.09
N HIS A 22 16.11 11.90 3.30
CA HIS A 22 16.88 11.15 4.31
C HIS A 22 18.19 10.55 3.77
N GLY A 23 18.63 10.96 2.58
CA GLY A 23 19.94 10.64 2.02
C GLY A 23 20.01 9.31 1.25
N ALA A 24 18.88 8.69 0.90
CA ALA A 24 18.88 7.49 0.10
C ALA A 24 19.34 7.75 -1.35
N GLU A 25 20.12 6.84 -1.91
CA GLU A 25 20.32 6.69 -3.35
C GLU A 25 19.13 5.89 -3.91
N LEU A 26 18.47 6.44 -4.94
CA LEU A 26 17.22 5.92 -5.43
C LEU A 26 17.34 5.28 -6.82
N TYR A 27 16.59 4.21 -7.00
CA TYR A 27 16.31 3.57 -8.27
C TYR A 27 14.80 3.62 -8.48
N ILE A 28 14.32 4.40 -9.44
CA ILE A 28 12.90 4.50 -9.75
C ILE A 28 12.61 3.88 -11.11
N CYS A 29 11.65 2.98 -11.18
CA CYS A 29 11.27 2.36 -12.44
C CYS A 29 9.77 2.48 -12.74
N GLY A 30 9.45 2.41 -14.03
CA GLY A 30 8.09 2.51 -14.56
C GLY A 30 8.08 2.52 -16.06
N ARG A 31 6.90 2.66 -16.69
CA ARG A 31 6.76 2.52 -18.14
C ARG A 31 6.95 3.81 -18.93
N ARG A 32 6.96 4.97 -18.28
CA ARG A 32 6.99 6.29 -18.93
C ARG A 32 8.28 7.00 -18.61
N ASP A 33 9.17 7.07 -19.60
CA ASP A 33 10.51 7.65 -19.46
C ASP A 33 10.47 9.10 -19.01
N ASN A 34 9.73 9.95 -19.73
CA ASN A 34 9.63 11.37 -19.41
C ASN A 34 9.18 11.64 -17.98
N VAL A 35 8.23 10.85 -17.47
CA VAL A 35 7.70 10.99 -16.09
C VAL A 35 8.73 10.57 -15.04
N LEU A 36 9.52 9.53 -15.34
CA LEU A 36 10.60 9.11 -14.45
C LEU A 36 11.69 10.18 -14.41
N GLN A 37 12.06 10.72 -15.57
CA GLN A 37 13.09 11.73 -15.67
C GLN A 37 12.68 13.03 -14.96
N GLU A 38 11.47 13.53 -15.21
CA GLU A 38 10.93 14.70 -14.49
C GLU A 38 10.99 14.52 -12.97
N THR A 39 10.58 13.35 -12.48
CA THR A 39 10.64 13.06 -11.04
C THR A 39 12.07 12.97 -10.52
N ALA A 40 12.97 12.36 -11.29
CA ALA A 40 14.38 12.28 -10.91
C ALA A 40 15.01 13.67 -10.83
N ASP A 41 14.78 14.52 -11.83
CA ASP A 41 15.30 15.89 -11.88
C ASP A 41 14.80 16.73 -10.68
N GLU A 42 13.50 16.66 -10.35
CA GLU A 42 12.94 17.34 -9.19
C GLU A 42 13.60 16.89 -7.88
N ILE A 43 13.80 15.57 -7.69
CA ILE A 43 14.42 15.02 -6.49
C ILE A 43 15.90 15.42 -6.40
N ILE A 44 16.65 15.33 -7.52
CA ILE A 44 18.06 15.70 -7.58
C ILE A 44 18.22 17.19 -7.27
N ASP A 45 17.39 18.04 -7.86
CA ASP A 45 17.46 19.49 -7.62
C ASP A 45 17.18 19.84 -6.16
N LYS A 46 16.19 19.19 -5.57
CA LYS A 46 15.75 19.50 -4.20
C LYS A 46 16.68 18.94 -3.12
N TYR A 47 17.10 17.70 -3.25
CA TYR A 47 17.79 16.98 -2.18
C TYR A 47 19.26 16.65 -2.50
N LYS A 48 19.72 16.88 -3.73
CA LYS A 48 21.06 16.51 -4.22
C LYS A 48 21.35 15.00 -4.10
N SER A 49 20.30 14.19 -4.04
CA SER A 49 20.39 12.74 -3.98
C SER A 49 20.69 12.15 -5.36
N LYS A 50 21.32 10.98 -5.40
CA LYS A 50 21.48 10.20 -6.62
C LYS A 50 20.16 9.51 -6.96
N VAL A 51 19.66 9.70 -8.17
CA VAL A 51 18.45 9.05 -8.66
C VAL A 51 18.73 8.41 -10.01
N HIS A 52 18.47 7.11 -10.10
CA HIS A 52 18.59 6.33 -11.34
C HIS A 52 17.19 6.01 -11.85
N THR A 53 16.95 6.22 -13.13
CA THR A 53 15.67 5.93 -13.78
C THR A 53 15.79 4.71 -14.67
N GLN A 54 14.75 3.88 -14.73
CA GLN A 54 14.66 2.77 -15.66
C GLN A 54 13.26 2.63 -16.24
N VAL A 55 13.17 2.66 -17.55
CA VAL A 55 11.94 2.24 -18.24
C VAL A 55 11.79 0.72 -18.10
N LEU A 56 10.83 0.29 -17.32
CA LEU A 56 10.62 -1.12 -17.01
C LEU A 56 9.14 -1.44 -16.94
N ASP A 57 8.73 -2.47 -17.62
CA ASP A 57 7.44 -3.12 -17.39
C ASP A 57 7.63 -4.33 -16.46
N ILE A 58 7.19 -4.21 -15.23
CA ILE A 58 7.38 -5.26 -14.23
C ILE A 58 6.66 -6.58 -14.55
N ARG A 59 5.80 -6.61 -15.60
CA ARG A 59 5.18 -7.83 -16.13
C ARG A 59 6.16 -8.72 -16.89
N ALA A 60 7.26 -8.17 -17.37
CA ALA A 60 8.29 -8.87 -18.10
C ALA A 60 9.36 -9.40 -17.13
N SER A 61 9.18 -10.65 -16.67
CA SER A 61 10.04 -11.23 -15.64
C SER A 61 11.53 -11.26 -16.00
N LYS A 62 11.85 -11.46 -17.30
CA LYS A 62 13.23 -11.42 -17.76
C LYS A 62 13.83 -10.02 -17.64
N ASP A 63 13.10 -8.99 -18.09
CA ASP A 63 13.57 -7.60 -18.03
C ASP A 63 13.76 -7.14 -16.58
N VAL A 64 12.86 -7.61 -15.68
CA VAL A 64 13.00 -7.40 -14.24
C VAL A 64 14.29 -8.02 -13.71
N ASP A 65 14.56 -9.27 -14.08
CA ASP A 65 15.76 -9.99 -13.61
C ASP A 65 17.05 -9.36 -14.14
N ASP A 66 17.08 -9.00 -15.42
CA ASP A 66 18.22 -8.32 -16.06
C ASP A 66 18.47 -6.94 -15.41
N TYR A 67 17.41 -6.17 -15.15
CA TYR A 67 17.55 -4.86 -14.50
C TYR A 67 18.05 -4.97 -13.06
N VAL A 68 17.47 -5.84 -12.27
CA VAL A 68 17.91 -6.04 -10.88
C VAL A 68 19.37 -6.54 -10.86
N GLN A 69 19.74 -7.44 -11.80
CA GLN A 69 21.12 -7.89 -11.93
C GLN A 69 22.07 -6.71 -12.16
N SER A 70 21.75 -5.82 -13.11
CA SER A 70 22.59 -4.66 -13.40
C SER A 70 22.82 -3.74 -12.19
N ILE A 71 21.85 -3.63 -11.29
CA ILE A 71 22.03 -2.88 -10.04
C ILE A 71 23.00 -3.61 -9.10
N PHE A 72 22.85 -4.93 -8.97
CA PHE A 72 23.68 -5.73 -8.06
C PHE A 72 25.10 -5.94 -8.56
N ASP A 73 25.36 -5.80 -9.88
CA ASP A 73 26.71 -5.82 -10.45
C ASP A 73 27.56 -4.64 -9.93
N ASP A 74 26.92 -3.51 -9.54
CA ASP A 74 27.62 -2.41 -8.86
C ASP A 74 27.63 -2.65 -7.34
N LYS A 75 26.47 -2.63 -6.70
CA LYS A 75 26.32 -2.86 -5.26
C LYS A 75 24.91 -3.34 -4.95
N PRO A 76 24.70 -4.13 -3.88
CA PRO A 76 23.38 -4.52 -3.45
C PRO A 76 22.45 -3.34 -3.15
N LEU A 77 21.16 -3.55 -3.36
CA LEU A 77 20.11 -2.69 -2.80
C LEU A 77 19.97 -2.96 -1.29
N ASP A 78 19.51 -1.96 -0.55
CA ASP A 78 19.13 -2.09 0.86
C ASP A 78 17.61 -2.20 1.02
N GLY A 79 16.87 -1.68 0.04
CA GLY A 79 15.41 -1.67 0.09
C GLY A 79 14.72 -1.83 -1.26
N LEU A 80 13.49 -2.41 -1.19
CA LEU A 80 12.56 -2.50 -2.31
C LEU A 80 11.18 -2.00 -1.88
N VAL A 81 10.60 -1.06 -2.64
CA VAL A 81 9.20 -0.66 -2.50
C VAL A 81 8.41 -1.17 -3.70
N ASN A 82 7.55 -2.15 -3.46
CA ASN A 82 6.58 -2.62 -4.44
C ASN A 82 5.33 -1.74 -4.41
N ASN A 83 5.33 -0.71 -5.26
CA ASN A 83 4.25 0.26 -5.34
C ASN A 83 3.53 0.24 -6.69
N ALA A 84 4.19 -0.17 -7.78
CA ALA A 84 3.55 -0.20 -9.10
C ALA A 84 2.25 -1.00 -9.09
N ALA A 85 1.18 -0.38 -9.54
CA ALA A 85 -0.15 -0.97 -9.56
C ALA A 85 -0.99 -0.42 -10.72
N GLY A 86 -2.12 -1.05 -10.94
CA GLY A 86 -3.19 -0.59 -11.79
C GLY A 86 -4.53 -1.01 -11.18
N ASN A 87 -5.58 -0.25 -11.46
CA ASN A 87 -6.94 -0.58 -11.07
C ASN A 87 -7.95 0.09 -12.01
N PHE A 88 -9.15 -0.47 -12.06
CA PHE A 88 -10.34 0.13 -12.67
C PHE A 88 -11.59 -0.46 -12.03
N ILE A 89 -12.69 0.26 -12.11
CA ILE A 89 -13.98 -0.15 -11.57
C ILE A 89 -14.76 -0.89 -12.67
N SER A 90 -15.26 -2.09 -12.37
CA SER A 90 -16.15 -2.85 -13.26
C SER A 90 -17.04 -3.81 -12.46
N PRO A 91 -18.33 -3.96 -12.82
CA PRO A 91 -19.12 -5.09 -12.34
C PRO A 91 -18.42 -6.40 -12.74
N THR A 92 -18.24 -7.32 -11.80
CA THR A 92 -17.47 -8.55 -12.06
C THR A 92 -18.09 -9.42 -13.15
N LYS A 93 -19.43 -9.40 -13.28
CA LYS A 93 -20.15 -10.12 -14.34
C LYS A 93 -19.82 -9.65 -15.77
N ASP A 94 -19.38 -8.40 -15.90
CA ASP A 94 -19.05 -7.76 -17.19
C ASP A 94 -17.53 -7.72 -17.42
N LEU A 95 -16.74 -8.19 -16.46
CA LEU A 95 -15.29 -8.17 -16.52
C LEU A 95 -14.77 -9.23 -17.50
N SER A 96 -14.00 -8.80 -18.50
CA SER A 96 -13.33 -9.74 -19.40
C SER A 96 -12.11 -10.39 -18.71
N HIS A 97 -11.75 -11.62 -19.15
CA HIS A 97 -10.53 -12.29 -18.69
C HIS A 97 -9.28 -11.41 -18.93
N LYS A 98 -9.20 -10.74 -20.09
CA LYS A 98 -8.10 -9.81 -20.40
C LYS A 98 -8.03 -8.62 -19.43
N GLY A 99 -9.19 -8.12 -18.98
CA GLY A 99 -9.27 -7.06 -17.98
C GLY A 99 -8.76 -7.54 -16.63
N PHE A 100 -9.14 -8.76 -16.22
CA PHE A 100 -8.60 -9.40 -15.03
C PHE A 100 -7.09 -9.56 -15.13
N ASP A 101 -6.58 -10.17 -16.21
CA ASP A 101 -5.17 -10.41 -16.43
C ASP A 101 -4.34 -9.13 -16.46
N ALA A 102 -4.90 -8.04 -17.01
CA ALA A 102 -4.22 -6.75 -17.06
C ALA A 102 -3.84 -6.23 -15.65
N ILE A 103 -4.73 -6.41 -14.68
CA ILE A 103 -4.47 -6.02 -13.28
C ILE A 103 -3.60 -7.07 -12.58
N ALA A 104 -3.95 -8.36 -12.69
CA ALA A 104 -3.21 -9.43 -12.05
C ALA A 104 -1.74 -9.46 -12.49
N ASN A 105 -1.47 -9.28 -13.78
CA ASN A 105 -0.10 -9.28 -14.31
C ASN A 105 0.75 -8.13 -13.76
N ILE A 106 0.18 -6.93 -13.56
CA ILE A 106 0.91 -5.81 -12.97
C ILE A 106 1.06 -6.00 -11.45
N VAL A 107 -0.08 -6.20 -10.76
CA VAL A 107 -0.13 -6.11 -9.31
C VAL A 107 0.42 -7.38 -8.66
N PHE A 108 -0.02 -8.55 -9.09
CA PHE A 108 0.35 -9.82 -8.48
C PHE A 108 1.67 -10.37 -9.04
N HIS A 109 1.70 -10.65 -10.35
CA HIS A 109 2.90 -11.24 -10.98
C HIS A 109 4.09 -10.29 -10.95
N GLY A 110 3.90 -9.01 -11.31
CA GLY A 110 4.99 -8.03 -11.33
C GLY A 110 5.59 -7.80 -9.95
N THR A 111 4.77 -7.73 -8.90
CA THR A 111 5.27 -7.63 -7.52
C THR A 111 6.04 -8.88 -7.11
N PHE A 112 5.57 -10.07 -7.49
CA PHE A 112 6.29 -11.31 -7.23
C PHE A 112 7.65 -11.33 -7.95
N TYR A 113 7.70 -10.96 -9.22
CA TYR A 113 8.96 -10.96 -9.99
C TYR A 113 10.00 -10.02 -9.38
N MET A 114 9.61 -8.80 -9.01
CA MET A 114 10.49 -7.85 -8.34
C MET A 114 10.99 -8.38 -7.00
N THR A 115 10.07 -8.86 -6.16
CA THR A 115 10.39 -9.42 -4.84
C THR A 115 11.35 -10.60 -4.94
N HIS A 116 11.06 -11.55 -5.85
CA HIS A 116 11.88 -12.74 -6.06
C HIS A 116 13.26 -12.35 -6.60
N SER A 117 13.34 -11.48 -7.59
CA SER A 117 14.60 -11.10 -8.22
C SER A 117 15.56 -10.38 -7.26
N VAL A 118 15.02 -9.49 -6.41
CA VAL A 118 15.81 -8.79 -5.39
C VAL A 118 16.16 -9.73 -4.24
N GLY A 119 15.19 -10.48 -3.71
CA GLY A 119 15.37 -11.33 -2.55
C GLY A 119 16.39 -12.47 -2.77
N LYS A 120 16.36 -13.14 -3.94
CA LYS A 120 17.35 -14.18 -4.24
C LYS A 120 18.78 -13.63 -4.24
N ARG A 121 18.99 -12.42 -4.77
CA ARG A 121 20.31 -11.79 -4.82
C ARG A 121 20.79 -11.34 -3.44
N TRP A 122 19.91 -10.87 -2.58
CA TRP A 122 20.27 -10.63 -1.18
C TRP A 122 20.72 -11.89 -0.48
N ILE A 123 20.00 -13.01 -0.68
CA ILE A 123 20.36 -14.31 -0.09
C ILE A 123 21.72 -14.77 -0.61
N GLU A 124 21.93 -14.73 -1.94
CA GLU A 124 23.20 -15.12 -2.59
C GLU A 124 24.37 -14.25 -2.13
N ALA A 125 24.15 -12.94 -1.95
CA ALA A 125 25.17 -11.99 -1.50
C ALA A 125 25.35 -11.96 0.04
N ASN A 126 24.56 -12.73 0.79
CA ASN A 126 24.46 -12.64 2.26
C ASN A 126 24.24 -11.19 2.75
N HIS A 127 23.37 -10.46 2.04
CA HIS A 127 23.03 -9.07 2.30
C HIS A 127 21.64 -8.97 2.93
N LYS A 128 21.50 -8.13 3.96
CA LYS A 128 20.20 -7.86 4.58
C LYS A 128 19.40 -6.87 3.72
N GLY A 129 18.08 -6.89 3.82
CA GLY A 129 17.25 -5.95 3.09
C GLY A 129 15.87 -5.75 3.68
N SER A 130 15.21 -4.70 3.22
CA SER A 130 13.82 -4.38 3.61
C SER A 130 12.91 -4.28 2.40
N ILE A 131 11.77 -4.98 2.43
CA ILE A 131 10.72 -4.88 1.40
C ILE A 131 9.48 -4.23 2.02
N VAL A 132 8.99 -3.19 1.36
CA VAL A 132 7.70 -2.57 1.68
C VAL A 132 6.74 -2.79 0.51
N ASN A 133 5.65 -3.50 0.76
CA ASN A 133 4.59 -3.74 -0.22
C ASN A 133 3.44 -2.75 0.00
N ILE A 134 3.09 -1.95 -1.00
CA ILE A 134 1.90 -1.11 -0.96
C ILE A 134 0.69 -1.94 -1.32
N LEU A 135 -0.16 -2.17 -0.32
CA LEU A 135 -1.37 -2.97 -0.38
C LEU A 135 -2.63 -2.09 -0.46
N THR A 136 -3.70 -2.54 0.12
CA THR A 136 -4.97 -1.82 0.34
C THR A 136 -5.74 -2.49 1.48
N THR A 137 -6.61 -1.78 2.15
CA THR A 137 -7.47 -2.33 3.21
C THR A 137 -8.43 -3.43 2.73
N TRP A 138 -8.64 -3.55 1.41
CA TRP A 138 -9.46 -4.60 0.80
C TRP A 138 -8.92 -6.02 0.98
N ILE A 139 -7.69 -6.17 1.44
CA ILE A 139 -7.14 -7.48 1.84
C ILE A 139 -7.88 -8.10 3.03
N TRP A 140 -8.52 -7.28 3.86
CA TRP A 140 -9.29 -7.71 5.04
C TRP A 140 -10.80 -7.72 4.79
N THR A 141 -11.31 -6.79 3.97
CA THR A 141 -12.75 -6.57 3.79
C THR A 141 -13.29 -7.08 2.46
N GLY A 142 -12.42 -7.32 1.48
CA GLY A 142 -12.81 -7.34 0.09
C GLY A 142 -13.23 -5.95 -0.39
N SER A 143 -13.59 -5.82 -1.67
CA SER A 143 -14.23 -4.63 -2.22
C SER A 143 -14.99 -4.98 -3.48
N PRO A 144 -16.25 -4.58 -3.61
CA PRO A 144 -17.02 -4.77 -4.84
C PRO A 144 -16.39 -3.94 -5.97
N TYR A 145 -16.62 -4.36 -7.22
CA TYR A 145 -16.26 -3.69 -8.47
C TYR A 145 -14.77 -3.53 -8.76
N VAL A 146 -13.88 -3.95 -7.85
CA VAL A 146 -12.40 -3.93 -8.00
C VAL A 146 -11.78 -5.29 -7.69
N VAL A 147 -12.51 -6.36 -7.95
CA VAL A 147 -12.14 -7.74 -7.60
C VAL A 147 -10.72 -8.14 -8.06
N PRO A 148 -10.25 -7.83 -9.28
CA PRO A 148 -8.89 -8.18 -9.70
C PRO A 148 -7.81 -7.58 -8.80
N SER A 149 -8.00 -6.31 -8.40
CA SER A 149 -7.06 -5.62 -7.50
C SER A 149 -7.12 -6.18 -6.09
N ALA A 150 -8.32 -6.40 -5.54
CA ALA A 150 -8.50 -6.97 -4.21
C ALA A 150 -7.85 -8.35 -4.10
N MET A 151 -8.10 -9.24 -5.08
CA MET A 151 -7.48 -10.57 -5.16
C MET A 151 -5.96 -10.50 -5.23
N SER A 152 -5.44 -9.63 -6.12
CA SER A 152 -3.99 -9.47 -6.31
C SER A 152 -3.31 -8.98 -5.04
N LYS A 153 -3.87 -7.96 -4.38
CA LYS A 153 -3.33 -7.41 -3.13
C LYS A 153 -3.43 -8.40 -1.96
N SER A 154 -4.48 -9.22 -1.90
CA SER A 154 -4.59 -10.31 -0.92
C SER A 154 -3.52 -11.38 -1.12
N GLY A 155 -3.20 -11.71 -2.37
CA GLY A 155 -2.08 -12.61 -2.69
C GLY A 155 -0.72 -12.01 -2.27
N ILE A 156 -0.50 -10.70 -2.46
CA ILE A 156 0.72 -10.03 -1.99
C ILE A 156 0.77 -9.99 -0.45
N HIS A 157 -0.37 -9.81 0.22
CA HIS A 157 -0.45 -9.91 1.68
C HIS A 157 0.00 -11.28 2.17
N ALA A 158 -0.51 -12.36 1.57
CA ALA A 158 -0.08 -13.71 1.86
C ALA A 158 1.43 -13.93 1.58
N MET A 159 1.94 -13.41 0.45
CA MET A 159 3.37 -13.44 0.12
C MET A 159 4.20 -12.68 1.16
N THR A 160 3.73 -11.52 1.64
CA THR A 160 4.41 -10.73 2.69
C THR A 160 4.63 -11.58 3.94
N GLN A 161 3.60 -12.29 4.40
CA GLN A 161 3.67 -13.15 5.58
C GLN A 161 4.55 -14.38 5.36
N SER A 162 4.38 -15.04 4.21
CA SER A 162 5.10 -16.27 3.89
C SER A 162 6.60 -16.04 3.77
N LEU A 163 7.00 -15.00 3.00
CA LEU A 163 8.42 -14.71 2.80
C LEU A 163 9.06 -14.07 4.05
N ALA A 164 8.33 -13.35 4.87
CA ALA A 164 8.85 -12.88 6.17
C ALA A 164 9.27 -14.07 7.05
N ALA A 165 8.46 -15.14 7.09
CA ALA A 165 8.78 -16.35 7.83
C ALA A 165 9.94 -17.15 7.18
N GLU A 166 9.97 -17.24 5.84
CA GLU A 166 10.98 -18.01 5.10
C GLU A 166 12.34 -17.30 5.05
N TRP A 167 12.34 -15.96 4.83
CA TRP A 167 13.56 -15.17 4.57
C TRP A 167 14.08 -14.43 5.79
N GLY A 168 13.35 -14.41 6.89
CA GLY A 168 13.78 -13.76 8.14
C GLY A 168 15.14 -14.26 8.63
N LYS A 169 15.46 -15.54 8.45
CA LYS A 169 16.78 -16.13 8.78
C LYS A 169 17.95 -15.53 7.99
N TYR A 170 17.68 -14.86 6.86
CA TYR A 170 18.69 -14.16 6.05
C TYR A 170 18.77 -12.66 6.40
N GLY A 171 18.00 -12.19 7.40
CA GLY A 171 17.95 -10.79 7.77
C GLY A 171 17.12 -9.92 6.80
N ILE A 172 16.25 -10.54 6.00
CA ILE A 172 15.33 -9.84 5.10
C ILE A 172 14.01 -9.63 5.82
N LYS A 173 13.62 -8.36 5.99
CA LYS A 173 12.32 -7.98 6.54
C LYS A 173 11.35 -7.57 5.44
N ILE A 174 10.11 -8.01 5.55
CA ILE A 174 9.07 -7.77 4.54
C ILE A 174 7.80 -7.33 5.25
N ASN A 175 7.33 -6.12 4.97
CA ASN A 175 6.12 -5.57 5.56
C ASN A 175 5.21 -4.95 4.48
N GLY A 176 3.95 -4.76 4.82
CA GLY A 176 2.96 -4.12 3.98
C GLY A 176 2.41 -2.83 4.61
N ILE A 177 2.09 -1.87 3.76
CA ILE A 177 1.24 -0.73 4.12
C ILE A 177 -0.07 -0.89 3.36
N ALA A 178 -1.19 -0.84 4.05
CA ALA A 178 -2.53 -0.85 3.47
C ALA A 178 -3.14 0.56 3.61
N PRO A 179 -2.88 1.46 2.63
CA PRO A 179 -3.41 2.81 2.69
C PRO A 179 -4.93 2.83 2.43
N GLY A 180 -5.60 3.72 3.13
CA GLY A 180 -6.94 4.17 2.82
C GLY A 180 -6.94 5.24 1.72
N PRO A 181 -7.85 6.23 1.76
CA PRO A 181 -7.90 7.28 0.76
C PRO A 181 -6.75 8.27 0.93
N PHE A 182 -5.77 8.17 0.04
CA PHE A 182 -4.71 9.16 -0.17
C PHE A 182 -4.92 9.81 -1.53
N PRO A 183 -5.21 11.12 -1.61
CA PRO A 183 -5.51 11.79 -2.87
C PRO A 183 -4.25 11.87 -3.75
N THR A 184 -4.21 11.09 -4.81
CA THR A 184 -3.24 11.22 -5.89
C THR A 184 -3.99 11.44 -7.20
N LYS A 185 -3.50 12.35 -8.04
CA LYS A 185 -4.16 12.70 -9.31
C LYS A 185 -4.53 11.47 -10.15
N GLY A 186 -3.63 10.50 -10.27
CA GLY A 186 -3.86 9.33 -11.13
C GLY A 186 -4.76 8.25 -10.53
N ALA A 187 -4.91 8.18 -9.19
CA ALA A 187 -5.83 7.25 -8.54
C ALA A 187 -7.25 7.81 -8.51
N TRP A 188 -7.41 9.10 -8.18
CA TRP A 188 -8.69 9.77 -8.15
C TRP A 188 -9.40 9.74 -9.50
N ASP A 189 -8.73 10.08 -10.59
CA ASP A 189 -9.29 10.09 -11.95
C ASP A 189 -9.92 8.75 -12.36
N ARG A 190 -9.47 7.64 -11.76
CA ARG A 190 -9.94 6.28 -12.09
C ARG A 190 -10.95 5.70 -11.11
N LEU A 191 -10.89 6.11 -9.86
CA LEU A 191 -11.73 5.58 -8.79
C LEU A 191 -12.89 6.50 -8.44
N ASN A 192 -12.85 7.74 -8.91
CA ASN A 192 -13.91 8.73 -8.71
C ASN A 192 -14.10 9.62 -9.96
N PRO A 193 -14.54 9.06 -11.11
CA PRO A 193 -14.63 9.79 -12.38
C PRO A 193 -15.64 10.94 -12.38
N ASP A 194 -16.60 10.96 -11.45
CA ASP A 194 -17.66 11.97 -11.35
C ASP A 194 -17.39 13.07 -10.32
N SER A 195 -16.16 13.35 -10.04
CA SER A 195 -15.60 14.11 -8.92
C SER A 195 -16.04 15.58 -8.75
N LYS A 196 -17.30 15.92 -8.99
CA LYS A 196 -17.82 17.28 -8.73
C LYS A 196 -18.05 17.62 -7.25
N ASN A 197 -18.00 16.59 -6.34
CA ASN A 197 -18.15 16.75 -4.88
C ASN A 197 -17.22 15.77 -4.13
N GLU A 198 -15.94 15.88 -4.33
CA GLU A 198 -14.94 14.82 -4.11
C GLU A 198 -14.61 14.48 -2.68
N SER A 199 -14.69 15.43 -1.77
CA SER A 199 -14.20 15.21 -0.40
C SER A 199 -15.27 14.65 0.54
N ASP A 200 -16.50 15.13 0.44
CA ASP A 200 -17.50 14.91 1.48
C ASP A 200 -17.99 13.45 1.58
N GLY A 201 -18.20 12.79 0.45
CA GLY A 201 -18.71 11.41 0.43
C GLY A 201 -17.69 10.39 0.94
N MET A 202 -16.40 10.55 0.59
CA MET A 202 -15.35 9.62 1.00
C MET A 202 -14.86 9.91 2.41
N MET A 203 -14.73 11.17 2.80
CA MET A 203 -14.38 11.58 4.16
C MET A 203 -15.43 11.13 5.18
N SER A 204 -16.71 11.09 4.80
CA SER A 204 -17.79 10.61 5.68
C SER A 204 -17.65 9.12 6.05
N THR A 205 -16.84 8.35 5.33
CA THR A 205 -16.56 6.93 5.62
C THR A 205 -15.30 6.72 6.45
N VAL A 206 -14.52 7.77 6.69
CA VAL A 206 -13.28 7.71 7.46
C VAL A 206 -13.53 8.24 8.87
N PRO A 207 -13.37 7.45 9.94
CA PRO A 207 -13.60 7.92 11.32
C PRO A 207 -12.80 9.15 11.73
N LEU A 208 -11.57 9.31 11.22
CA LEU A 208 -10.79 10.53 11.45
C LEU A 208 -11.32 11.76 10.71
N GLY A 209 -12.38 11.63 9.88
CA GLY A 209 -13.02 12.75 9.18
C GLY A 209 -12.17 13.42 8.11
N ARG A 210 -11.09 12.80 7.66
CA ARG A 210 -10.20 13.33 6.62
C ARG A 210 -9.55 12.21 5.82
N VAL A 211 -9.00 12.55 4.68
CA VAL A 211 -8.10 11.68 3.91
C VAL A 211 -6.69 11.68 4.54
N GLY A 212 -5.86 10.73 4.16
CA GLY A 212 -4.46 10.68 4.61
C GLY A 212 -3.60 11.77 3.98
N ASP A 213 -2.73 12.37 4.77
CA ASP A 213 -1.69 13.28 4.31
C ASP A 213 -0.47 12.49 3.83
N MET A 214 0.16 12.91 2.73
CA MET A 214 1.29 12.19 2.13
C MET A 214 2.43 11.96 3.12
N ILE A 215 2.69 12.92 4.01
CA ILE A 215 3.72 12.79 5.04
C ILE A 215 3.49 11.60 5.98
N GLU A 216 2.23 11.20 6.21
CA GLU A 216 1.92 10.06 7.07
C GLU A 216 2.35 8.74 6.41
N LEU A 217 2.12 8.62 5.08
CA LEU A 217 2.60 7.49 4.31
C LEU A 217 4.13 7.47 4.22
N GLN A 218 4.74 8.63 3.97
CA GLN A 218 6.18 8.83 3.86
C GLN A 218 6.87 8.41 5.16
N ASN A 219 6.39 8.86 6.31
CA ASN A 219 6.94 8.52 7.62
C ASN A 219 6.85 7.01 7.90
N LEU A 220 5.69 6.39 7.63
CA LEU A 220 5.53 4.95 7.85
C LEU A 220 6.41 4.12 6.91
N ALA A 221 6.49 4.50 5.63
CA ALA A 221 7.36 3.82 4.67
C ALA A 221 8.84 3.93 5.08
N THR A 222 9.27 5.11 5.52
CA THR A 222 10.64 5.34 6.01
C THR A 222 10.93 4.54 7.26
N PHE A 223 10.01 4.51 8.23
CA PHE A 223 10.14 3.70 9.43
C PHE A 223 10.31 2.20 9.12
N LEU A 224 9.51 1.67 8.20
CA LEU A 224 9.60 0.26 7.81
C LEU A 224 10.86 -0.06 7.00
N MET A 225 11.41 0.93 6.29
CA MET A 225 12.62 0.78 5.47
C MET A 225 13.90 0.92 6.30
N ALA A 226 13.89 1.80 7.29
CA ALA A 226 15.06 2.16 8.09
C ALA A 226 15.55 1.00 8.99
N ASP A 227 16.82 1.09 9.37
CA ASP A 227 17.40 0.26 10.42
C ASP A 227 16.82 0.60 11.80
N GLY A 228 16.97 -0.31 12.75
CA GLY A 228 16.49 -0.10 14.13
C GLY A 228 15.07 -0.61 14.38
N CYS A 229 14.37 -1.12 13.36
CA CYS A 229 13.10 -1.81 13.50
C CYS A 229 13.14 -3.22 12.89
N ASP A 230 14.25 -3.94 13.12
CA ASP A 230 14.55 -5.21 12.42
C ASP A 230 13.74 -6.40 12.95
N TYR A 231 13.09 -6.24 14.11
CA TYR A 231 12.18 -7.26 14.66
C TYR A 231 10.77 -7.18 14.10
N LEU A 232 10.45 -6.14 13.29
CA LEU A 232 9.16 -5.96 12.65
C LEU A 232 9.19 -6.54 11.22
N THR A 233 8.60 -7.71 11.04
CA THR A 233 8.47 -8.36 9.73
C THR A 233 7.16 -9.14 9.63
N GLY A 234 6.65 -9.34 8.41
CA GLY A 234 5.40 -10.08 8.14
C GLY A 234 4.12 -9.31 8.47
N GLN A 235 4.23 -8.02 8.84
CA GLN A 235 3.09 -7.22 9.23
C GLN A 235 2.52 -6.43 8.06
N THR A 236 1.20 -6.24 8.05
CA THR A 236 0.54 -5.26 7.18
C THR A 236 -0.16 -4.24 8.07
N ILE A 237 0.22 -2.97 7.91
CA ILE A 237 -0.24 -1.86 8.73
C ILE A 237 -1.30 -1.09 7.95
N GLY A 238 -2.51 -1.00 8.52
CA GLY A 238 -3.58 -0.14 8.00
C GLY A 238 -3.25 1.33 8.26
N LEU A 239 -3.21 2.12 7.20
CA LEU A 239 -3.01 3.57 7.26
C LEU A 239 -4.19 4.26 6.57
N ASP A 240 -5.36 4.23 7.24
CA ASP A 240 -6.65 4.54 6.61
C ASP A 240 -7.62 5.33 7.49
N GLY A 241 -7.15 5.87 8.62
CA GLY A 241 -8.00 6.59 9.56
C GLY A 241 -9.12 5.72 10.17
N ALA A 242 -8.88 4.42 10.29
CA ALA A 242 -9.80 3.40 10.78
C ALA A 242 -10.98 3.09 9.82
N GLN A 243 -10.89 3.51 8.54
CA GLN A 243 -11.96 3.33 7.56
C GLN A 243 -12.41 1.86 7.42
N TYR A 244 -11.47 0.92 7.30
CA TYR A 244 -11.83 -0.48 7.05
C TYR A 244 -12.55 -1.13 8.25
N LEU A 245 -12.41 -0.60 9.45
CA LEU A 245 -13.06 -1.11 10.66
C LEU A 245 -14.55 -0.75 10.71
N THR A 246 -14.96 0.31 10.03
CA THR A 246 -16.36 0.77 10.02
C THR A 246 -17.25 -0.08 9.11
N GLY A 247 -16.70 -0.59 8.02
CA GLY A 247 -17.46 -1.35 7.01
C GLY A 247 -17.95 -2.73 7.48
N GLY A 248 -17.37 -3.31 8.52
CA GLY A 248 -17.72 -4.61 9.08
C GLY A 248 -18.29 -4.57 10.49
N GLY A 249 -18.35 -3.41 11.12
CA GLY A 249 -18.82 -3.24 12.49
C GLY A 249 -20.37 -3.26 12.60
N THR A 250 -20.94 -4.24 13.32
CA THR A 250 -22.39 -4.34 13.55
C THR A 250 -22.99 -3.05 14.14
N PHE A 251 -22.18 -2.29 14.86
CA PHE A 251 -22.60 -1.08 15.57
C PHE A 251 -22.06 0.23 14.96
N SER A 252 -21.41 0.19 13.80
CA SER A 252 -20.84 1.39 13.16
C SER A 252 -21.87 2.48 12.88
N GLN A 253 -23.14 2.14 12.66
CA GLN A 253 -24.22 3.10 12.47
C GLN A 253 -24.53 3.93 13.72
N LEU A 254 -24.09 3.51 14.91
CA LEU A 254 -24.31 4.25 16.16
C LEU A 254 -23.48 5.54 16.25
N ASP A 255 -22.47 5.69 15.38
CA ASP A 255 -21.69 6.93 15.26
C ASP A 255 -22.52 8.15 14.84
N LYS A 256 -23.72 7.91 14.28
CA LYS A 256 -24.67 8.95 13.87
C LYS A 256 -25.60 9.43 14.99
N LEU A 257 -25.55 8.78 16.17
CA LEU A 257 -26.41 9.12 17.29
C LEU A 257 -25.97 10.41 17.96
N SER A 258 -26.95 11.27 18.24
CA SER A 258 -26.77 12.46 19.06
C SER A 258 -26.57 12.11 20.54
N GLU A 259 -26.14 13.07 21.34
CA GLU A 259 -26.07 12.94 22.80
C GLU A 259 -27.41 12.57 23.42
N GLU A 260 -28.52 13.11 22.89
CA GLU A 260 -29.88 12.78 23.33
C GLU A 260 -30.23 11.34 23.03
N ASP A 261 -29.91 10.83 21.82
CA ASP A 261 -30.14 9.44 21.46
C ASP A 261 -29.34 8.49 22.35
N TRP A 262 -28.09 8.82 22.67
CA TRP A 262 -27.29 8.06 23.60
C TRP A 262 -27.87 8.02 25.04
N ASN A 263 -28.42 9.11 25.51
CA ASN A 263 -29.08 9.16 26.83
C ASN A 263 -30.33 8.27 26.85
N ASN A 264 -31.17 8.41 25.82
CA ASN A 264 -32.35 7.58 25.65
C ASN A 264 -32.01 6.08 25.61
N MET A 265 -30.97 5.71 24.86
CA MET A 265 -30.51 4.32 24.77
C MET A 265 -30.00 3.81 26.12
N ARG A 266 -29.24 4.61 26.87
CA ARG A 266 -28.79 4.24 28.23
C ARG A 266 -29.95 3.98 29.19
N GLU A 267 -31.03 4.79 29.11
CA GLU A 267 -32.22 4.59 29.92
C GLU A 267 -32.97 3.31 29.56
N LEU A 268 -33.13 3.03 28.27
CA LEU A 268 -33.73 1.78 27.80
C LEU A 268 -32.96 0.54 28.26
N ILE A 269 -31.63 0.57 28.17
CA ILE A 269 -30.75 -0.52 28.64
C ILE A 269 -30.87 -0.70 30.15
N ARG A 270 -30.88 0.39 30.93
CA ARG A 270 -31.07 0.33 32.38
C ARG A 270 -32.45 -0.28 32.75
N GLY A 271 -33.49 0.14 32.03
CA GLY A 271 -34.83 -0.40 32.21
C GLY A 271 -34.89 -1.90 31.95
N ALA A 272 -34.33 -2.36 30.85
CA ALA A 272 -34.23 -3.78 30.50
C ALA A 272 -33.45 -4.59 31.56
N ASN A 273 -32.29 -4.07 32.00
CA ASN A 273 -31.48 -4.73 33.03
C ASN A 273 -32.18 -4.81 34.39
N ASN A 274 -32.96 -3.80 34.79
CA ASN A 274 -33.69 -3.79 36.03
C ASN A 274 -34.87 -4.80 36.01
N LYS A 275 -35.56 -4.91 34.87
CA LYS A 275 -36.60 -5.92 34.66
C LYS A 275 -36.02 -7.33 34.75
N ASP A 276 -34.90 -7.58 34.06
CA ASP A 276 -34.23 -8.88 34.09
C ASP A 276 -33.73 -9.28 35.48
N LYS A 277 -33.30 -8.31 36.30
CA LYS A 277 -32.96 -8.55 37.71
C LYS A 277 -34.18 -8.88 38.56
N ALA A 278 -35.31 -8.21 38.33
CA ALA A 278 -36.56 -8.50 39.06
C ALA A 278 -37.14 -9.87 38.72
N ASP A 279 -36.97 -10.31 37.46
CA ASP A 279 -37.44 -11.62 37.00
C ASP A 279 -36.57 -12.80 37.51
N ARG A 280 -35.37 -12.53 38.01
CA ARG A 280 -34.41 -13.52 38.53
C ARG A 280 -34.39 -13.62 40.06
N GLY A 281 -35.03 -12.69 40.75
CA GLY A 281 -35.15 -12.67 42.23
C GLY A 281 -36.43 -13.21 42.71
#